data_741182918966fe656d85c544deff9121
#
_entry.id   741182918966fe656d85c544deff9121
#
_cell.length_a   1.000
_cell.length_b   1.000
_cell.length_c   1.000
_cell.angle_alpha   90.00
_cell.angle_beta   90.00
_cell.angle_gamma   90.00
#
_symmetry.space_group_name_H-M   'P 1'
#
loop_
_entity.id
_entity.type
_entity.pdbx_description
1 polymer ?
#
loop_
_entity_poly.entity_id
_entity_poly.type
_entity_poly.pdbx_seq_one_letter_code
_entity_poly.pdbx_strand_id
1 'polypeptide(L)'
;MTTVSKIEVKNVFKIFGARSKDALSLIGQGKTKDQVLAETGCVVGVNGLSLSIGTGEIFVIMGLSGSGKSTLVRHFNRLIDPTSGAILVDGEDILQLDMEALRQFRRHKISMVFQSFGLLPHKSVLDNVAYGLKVRGETKQVCAERALHWIGTVGLKGYENKYPHQLSGGMRQRVGLARALAADTDIILMDEAFSALDPLIRAEMQDQLLELQKTLHKTIVFITHDLDEAVRIGNRIAILKDGKLIQVGTPREILHSPADEYVDRFVQRRAAVV
;
A
#
# COMPACT_ATOMS: atom_id res chain seq x y z
N MET A 1 -6.39 -24.95 -5.82
CA MET A 1 -7.46 -24.09 -5.27
C MET A 1 -7.34 -22.74 -5.97
N THR A 2 -8.34 -22.32 -6.71
CA THR A 2 -8.40 -20.98 -7.32
C THR A 2 -8.52 -19.98 -6.18
N THR A 3 -7.45 -19.25 -5.90
CA THR A 3 -7.46 -18.17 -4.88
C THR A 3 -8.47 -17.12 -5.35
N VAL A 4 -9.48 -16.87 -4.54
CA VAL A 4 -10.47 -15.82 -4.84
C VAL A 4 -9.74 -14.47 -4.83
N SER A 5 -9.84 -13.73 -5.93
CA SER A 5 -9.21 -12.43 -6.05
C SER A 5 -9.91 -11.42 -5.14
N LYS A 6 -9.14 -10.75 -4.26
CA LYS A 6 -9.64 -9.67 -3.40
C LYS A 6 -9.59 -8.32 -4.12
N ILE A 7 -8.51 -8.08 -4.88
CA ILE A 7 -8.35 -6.88 -5.71
C ILE A 7 -7.95 -7.32 -7.12
N GLU A 8 -8.64 -6.80 -8.12
CA GLU A 8 -8.29 -6.98 -9.53
C GLU A 8 -8.06 -5.62 -10.18
N VAL A 9 -6.91 -5.45 -10.81
CA VAL A 9 -6.55 -4.28 -11.60
C VAL A 9 -6.57 -4.68 -13.07
N LYS A 10 -7.36 -3.97 -13.89
CA LYS A 10 -7.56 -4.31 -15.29
C LYS A 10 -7.16 -3.14 -16.18
N ASN A 11 -6.01 -3.28 -16.86
CA ASN A 11 -5.51 -2.34 -17.85
C ASN A 11 -5.53 -0.87 -17.38
N VAL A 12 -5.03 -0.62 -16.15
CA VAL A 12 -5.07 0.69 -15.52
C VAL A 12 -3.96 1.59 -16.06
N PHE A 13 -4.35 2.80 -16.45
CA PHE A 13 -3.45 3.89 -16.80
C PHE A 13 -3.65 5.06 -15.83
N LYS A 14 -2.56 5.72 -15.46
CA LYS A 14 -2.57 7.02 -14.80
C LYS A 14 -1.62 7.97 -15.46
N ILE A 15 -2.15 9.05 -15.98
CA ILE A 15 -1.42 10.11 -16.65
C ILE A 15 -1.76 11.42 -15.94
N PHE A 16 -0.74 12.12 -15.48
CA PHE A 16 -0.85 13.42 -14.83
C PHE A 16 -0.57 14.53 -15.86
N GLY A 17 -1.45 15.50 -15.96
CA GLY A 17 -1.36 16.64 -16.87
C GLY A 17 -2.68 16.90 -17.60
N ALA A 18 -2.79 18.07 -18.20
CA ALA A 18 -4.03 18.55 -18.85
C ALA A 18 -4.34 17.78 -20.15
N ARG A 19 -3.29 17.28 -20.85
CA ARG A 19 -3.42 16.58 -22.14
C ARG A 19 -3.37 15.06 -22.00
N SER A 20 -4.01 14.51 -20.95
CA SER A 20 -3.95 13.08 -20.63
C SER A 20 -4.54 12.17 -21.73
N LYS A 21 -5.52 12.64 -22.50
CA LYS A 21 -6.09 11.90 -23.63
C LYS A 21 -5.09 11.76 -24.79
N ASP A 22 -4.39 12.86 -25.12
CA ASP A 22 -3.35 12.86 -26.17
C ASP A 22 -2.19 11.94 -25.78
N ALA A 23 -1.75 12.05 -24.51
CA ALA A 23 -0.71 11.21 -23.95
C ALA A 23 -1.10 9.71 -23.97
N LEU A 24 -2.35 9.37 -23.68
CA LEU A 24 -2.84 7.98 -23.77
C LEU A 24 -2.79 7.46 -25.20
N SER A 25 -3.16 8.30 -26.19
CA SER A 25 -3.06 7.96 -27.62
C SER A 25 -1.62 7.70 -28.04
N LEU A 26 -0.67 8.54 -27.62
CA LEU A 26 0.77 8.36 -27.90
C LEU A 26 1.33 7.06 -27.28
N ILE A 27 0.88 6.71 -26.06
CA ILE A 27 1.23 5.41 -25.44
C ILE A 27 0.71 4.26 -26.29
N GLY A 28 -0.53 4.36 -26.79
CA GLY A 28 -1.12 3.36 -27.71
C GLY A 28 -0.34 3.20 -29.02
N GLN A 29 0.37 4.24 -29.47
CA GLN A 29 1.29 4.23 -30.62
C GLN A 29 2.70 3.70 -30.28
N GLY A 30 2.94 3.27 -29.04
CA GLY A 30 4.23 2.72 -28.60
C GLY A 30 5.26 3.75 -28.14
N LYS A 31 4.89 5.03 -27.98
CA LYS A 31 5.81 6.06 -27.49
C LYS A 31 6.25 5.78 -26.05
N THR A 32 7.52 6.10 -25.75
CA THR A 32 8.08 6.00 -24.41
C THR A 32 7.55 7.09 -23.48
N LYS A 33 7.73 6.94 -22.16
CA LYS A 33 7.36 7.98 -21.17
C LYS A 33 8.01 9.33 -21.48
N ASP A 34 9.29 9.32 -21.85
CA ASP A 34 10.05 10.53 -22.14
C ASP A 34 9.53 11.24 -23.39
N GLN A 35 9.19 10.47 -24.44
CA GLN A 35 8.55 11.02 -25.63
C GLN A 35 7.16 11.60 -25.33
N VAL A 36 6.35 10.91 -24.53
CA VAL A 36 5.03 11.41 -24.09
C VAL A 36 5.19 12.71 -23.29
N LEU A 37 6.15 12.76 -22.37
CA LEU A 37 6.45 13.96 -21.59
C LEU A 37 6.88 15.13 -22.50
N ALA A 38 7.79 14.88 -23.44
CA ALA A 38 8.28 15.91 -24.36
C ALA A 38 7.17 16.47 -25.26
N GLU A 39 6.26 15.62 -25.76
CA GLU A 39 5.22 16.01 -26.72
C GLU A 39 3.98 16.61 -26.05
N THR A 40 3.66 16.21 -24.82
CA THR A 40 2.41 16.60 -24.15
C THR A 40 2.58 17.37 -22.84
N GLY A 41 3.76 17.33 -22.23
CA GLY A 41 4.00 17.80 -20.86
C GLY A 41 3.36 16.92 -19.79
N CYS A 42 2.86 15.72 -20.15
CA CYS A 42 2.19 14.82 -19.22
C CYS A 42 3.14 13.77 -18.66
N VAL A 43 2.97 13.43 -17.38
CA VAL A 43 3.74 12.39 -16.70
C VAL A 43 2.94 11.10 -16.62
N VAL A 44 3.49 9.99 -17.13
CA VAL A 44 2.89 8.66 -17.06
C VAL A 44 3.25 8.02 -15.71
N GLY A 45 2.29 7.93 -14.79
CA GLY A 45 2.45 7.31 -13.48
C GLY A 45 2.23 5.79 -13.49
N VAL A 46 1.17 5.32 -14.17
CA VAL A 46 0.85 3.89 -14.37
C VAL A 46 0.53 3.68 -15.84
N ASN A 47 1.00 2.59 -16.43
CA ASN A 47 0.99 2.35 -17.87
C ASN A 47 0.47 0.95 -18.22
N GLY A 48 -0.84 0.81 -18.41
CA GLY A 48 -1.50 -0.42 -18.86
C GLY A 48 -1.33 -1.60 -17.89
N LEU A 49 -1.35 -1.31 -16.58
CA LEU A 49 -1.05 -2.29 -15.56
C LEU A 49 -2.26 -3.17 -15.26
N SER A 50 -2.03 -4.50 -15.26
CA SER A 50 -3.01 -5.50 -14.82
C SER A 50 -2.36 -6.43 -13.80
N LEU A 51 -3.03 -6.68 -12.68
CA LEU A 51 -2.63 -7.65 -11.65
C LEU A 51 -3.82 -8.08 -10.81
N SER A 52 -3.67 -9.19 -10.08
CA SER A 52 -4.64 -9.67 -9.10
C SER A 52 -3.97 -9.92 -7.76
N ILE A 53 -4.67 -9.60 -6.67
CA ILE A 53 -4.26 -9.80 -5.29
C ILE A 53 -5.27 -10.73 -4.64
N GLY A 54 -4.79 -11.82 -4.04
CA GLY A 54 -5.63 -12.82 -3.39
C GLY A 54 -6.11 -12.39 -2.01
N THR A 55 -7.16 -13.03 -1.53
CA THR A 55 -7.67 -12.80 -0.16
C THR A 55 -6.69 -13.34 0.86
N GLY A 56 -6.39 -12.55 1.89
CA GLY A 56 -5.56 -12.95 3.04
C GLY A 56 -4.06 -13.03 2.75
N GLU A 57 -3.58 -12.61 1.58
CA GLU A 57 -2.15 -12.56 1.29
C GLU A 57 -1.51 -11.23 1.65
N ILE A 58 -0.21 -11.26 1.94
CA ILE A 58 0.65 -10.08 1.90
C ILE A 58 1.22 -9.99 0.49
N PHE A 59 0.69 -9.04 -0.29
CA PHE A 59 1.14 -8.77 -1.65
C PHE A 59 2.07 -7.56 -1.67
N VAL A 60 3.33 -7.78 -2.06
CA VAL A 60 4.34 -6.73 -2.06
C VAL A 60 4.45 -6.10 -3.45
N ILE A 61 4.49 -4.77 -3.50
CA ILE A 61 4.76 -4.00 -4.71
C ILE A 61 6.12 -3.33 -4.59
N MET A 62 7.05 -3.73 -5.45
CA MET A 62 8.42 -3.25 -5.51
C MET A 62 8.72 -2.43 -6.76
N GLY A 63 9.85 -1.71 -6.72
CA GLY A 63 10.44 -0.99 -7.84
C GLY A 63 11.20 0.24 -7.37
N LEU A 64 11.99 0.85 -8.24
CA LEU A 64 12.74 2.06 -7.94
C LEU A 64 11.82 3.27 -7.70
N SER A 65 12.38 4.36 -7.19
CA SER A 65 11.66 5.64 -7.07
C SER A 65 11.09 6.05 -8.44
N GLY A 66 9.85 6.56 -8.47
CA GLY A 66 9.20 6.95 -9.72
C GLY A 66 8.61 5.79 -10.55
N SER A 67 8.71 4.52 -10.12
CA SER A 67 8.13 3.38 -10.87
C SER A 67 6.60 3.28 -10.83
N GLY A 68 5.91 4.15 -10.06
CA GLY A 68 4.44 4.21 -10.00
C GLY A 68 3.79 3.48 -8.83
N LYS A 69 4.55 2.87 -7.90
CA LYS A 69 4.03 2.08 -6.75
C LYS A 69 2.98 2.80 -5.92
N SER A 70 3.35 3.96 -5.35
CA SER A 70 2.44 4.74 -4.50
C SER A 70 1.24 5.27 -5.28
N THR A 71 1.41 5.57 -6.57
CA THR A 71 0.30 5.94 -7.45
C THR A 71 -0.68 4.79 -7.60
N LEU A 72 -0.18 3.58 -7.89
CA LEU A 72 -0.99 2.37 -8.03
C LEU A 72 -1.78 2.08 -6.73
N VAL A 73 -1.11 2.07 -5.58
CA VAL A 73 -1.78 1.76 -4.30
C VAL A 73 -2.84 2.81 -3.94
N ARG A 74 -2.60 4.08 -4.27
CA ARG A 74 -3.60 5.15 -4.07
C ARG A 74 -4.82 5.06 -4.99
N HIS A 75 -4.76 4.27 -6.04
CA HIS A 75 -5.96 3.93 -6.82
C HIS A 75 -6.87 2.95 -6.07
N PHE A 76 -6.33 2.03 -5.25
CA PHE A 76 -7.13 1.02 -4.55
C PHE A 76 -8.09 1.60 -3.51
N ASN A 77 -7.81 2.79 -2.99
CA ASN A 77 -8.71 3.54 -2.13
C ASN A 77 -9.28 4.80 -2.79
N ARG A 78 -9.05 4.97 -4.11
CA ARG A 78 -9.45 6.13 -4.91
C ARG A 78 -9.03 7.48 -4.32
N LEU A 79 -7.87 7.54 -3.64
CA LEU A 79 -7.23 8.83 -3.35
C LEU A 79 -6.76 9.52 -4.64
N ILE A 80 -6.50 8.71 -5.66
CA ILE A 80 -6.19 9.15 -7.03
C ILE A 80 -7.06 8.30 -7.96
N ASP A 81 -7.88 8.92 -8.82
CA ASP A 81 -8.60 8.20 -9.85
C ASP A 81 -7.66 7.89 -11.04
N PRO A 82 -7.73 6.68 -11.63
CA PRO A 82 -7.00 6.37 -12.84
C PRO A 82 -7.51 7.20 -14.03
N THR A 83 -6.68 7.28 -15.08
CA THR A 83 -7.07 7.91 -16.36
C THR A 83 -7.99 6.97 -17.16
N SER A 84 -7.71 5.66 -17.11
CA SER A 84 -8.53 4.61 -17.72
C SER A 84 -8.26 3.25 -17.07
N GLY A 85 -9.06 2.26 -17.39
CA GLY A 85 -9.03 0.91 -16.82
C GLY A 85 -10.08 0.71 -15.75
N ALA A 86 -10.05 -0.44 -15.07
CA ALA A 86 -10.97 -0.79 -14.00
C ALA A 86 -10.23 -1.36 -12.79
N ILE A 87 -10.81 -1.17 -11.60
CA ILE A 87 -10.28 -1.71 -10.34
C ILE A 87 -11.45 -2.33 -9.59
N LEU A 88 -11.39 -3.65 -9.44
CA LEU A 88 -12.42 -4.38 -8.73
C LEU A 88 -11.92 -4.78 -7.34
N VAL A 89 -12.78 -4.61 -6.35
CA VAL A 89 -12.57 -5.11 -4.97
C VAL A 89 -13.78 -5.98 -4.63
N ASP A 90 -13.53 -7.23 -4.25
CA ASP A 90 -14.59 -8.24 -4.05
C ASP A 90 -15.52 -8.38 -5.28
N GLY A 91 -14.99 -8.17 -6.50
CA GLY A 91 -15.73 -8.22 -7.76
C GLY A 91 -16.50 -6.93 -8.14
N GLU A 92 -16.56 -5.92 -7.27
CA GLU A 92 -17.20 -4.64 -7.52
C GLU A 92 -16.21 -3.61 -8.06
N ASP A 93 -16.53 -2.94 -9.18
CA ASP A 93 -15.69 -1.86 -9.71
C ASP A 93 -15.82 -0.60 -8.86
N ILE A 94 -14.78 -0.34 -8.06
CA ILE A 94 -14.76 0.81 -7.15
C ILE A 94 -14.77 2.17 -7.87
N LEU A 95 -14.47 2.20 -9.16
CA LEU A 95 -14.49 3.44 -9.95
C LEU A 95 -15.92 3.90 -10.26
N GLN A 96 -16.89 2.98 -10.20
CA GLN A 96 -18.32 3.26 -10.42
C GLN A 96 -19.04 3.72 -9.15
N LEU A 97 -18.40 3.60 -7.97
CA LEU A 97 -18.98 4.05 -6.71
C LEU A 97 -19.21 5.55 -6.72
N ASP A 98 -20.39 5.98 -6.31
CA ASP A 98 -20.66 7.38 -6.01
C ASP A 98 -19.92 7.84 -4.74
N MET A 99 -20.01 9.11 -4.41
CA MET A 99 -19.25 9.68 -3.28
C MET A 99 -19.66 9.09 -1.91
N GLU A 100 -20.93 8.71 -1.74
CA GLU A 100 -21.36 8.12 -0.46
C GLU A 100 -20.94 6.66 -0.37
N ALA A 101 -21.13 5.86 -1.40
CA ALA A 101 -20.64 4.48 -1.46
C ALA A 101 -19.10 4.43 -1.31
N LEU A 102 -18.36 5.37 -1.92
CA LEU A 102 -16.92 5.48 -1.76
C LEU A 102 -16.51 5.81 -0.31
N ARG A 103 -17.26 6.67 0.40
CA ARG A 103 -17.02 6.93 1.84
C ARG A 103 -17.23 5.65 2.67
N GLN A 104 -18.31 4.89 2.39
CA GLN A 104 -18.60 3.62 3.06
C GLN A 104 -17.51 2.59 2.74
N PHE A 105 -17.09 2.48 1.50
CA PHE A 105 -15.97 1.63 1.09
C PHE A 105 -14.70 1.95 1.90
N ARG A 106 -14.29 3.23 1.97
CA ARG A 106 -13.12 3.68 2.72
C ARG A 106 -13.26 3.47 4.23
N ARG A 107 -14.47 3.53 4.77
CA ARG A 107 -14.72 3.32 6.21
C ARG A 107 -14.63 1.85 6.59
N HIS A 108 -15.11 0.94 5.74
CA HIS A 108 -15.36 -0.45 6.13
C HIS A 108 -14.47 -1.47 5.40
N LYS A 109 -13.99 -1.17 4.20
CA LYS A 109 -13.26 -2.14 3.38
C LYS A 109 -11.76 -1.97 3.37
N ILE A 110 -11.26 -0.74 3.49
CA ILE A 110 -9.85 -0.46 3.23
C ILE A 110 -9.28 0.58 4.20
N SER A 111 -8.12 0.29 4.78
CA SER A 111 -7.35 1.24 5.60
C SER A 111 -5.96 1.46 5.00
N MET A 112 -5.26 2.52 5.45
CA MET A 112 -3.95 2.86 4.90
C MET A 112 -2.98 3.34 5.99
N VAL A 113 -1.76 2.80 5.95
CA VAL A 113 -0.58 3.28 6.67
C VAL A 113 0.26 4.07 5.69
N PHE A 114 0.54 5.33 5.99
CA PHE A 114 1.25 6.26 5.10
C PHE A 114 2.74 6.30 5.42
N GLN A 115 3.57 6.56 4.43
CA GLN A 115 5.03 6.75 4.56
C GLN A 115 5.38 7.86 5.57
N SER A 116 4.67 8.98 5.56
CA SER A 116 4.84 10.11 6.48
C SER A 116 3.92 10.03 7.71
N PHE A 117 3.59 8.82 8.15
CA PHE A 117 2.73 8.46 9.30
C PHE A 117 1.26 8.91 9.17
N GLY A 118 0.96 10.04 8.55
CA GLY A 118 -0.39 10.59 8.36
C GLY A 118 -1.17 10.77 9.66
N LEU A 119 -0.48 11.01 10.79
CA LEU A 119 -1.12 11.22 12.09
C LEU A 119 -1.70 12.63 12.18
N LEU A 120 -2.81 12.76 12.90
CA LEU A 120 -3.44 14.02 13.23
C LEU A 120 -2.63 14.69 14.35
N PRO A 121 -1.91 15.81 14.08
CA PRO A 121 -0.93 16.36 15.02
C PRO A 121 -1.55 16.93 16.30
N HIS A 122 -2.80 17.34 16.24
CA HIS A 122 -3.59 17.89 17.35
C HIS A 122 -4.41 16.85 18.11
N LYS A 123 -4.23 15.56 17.79
CA LYS A 123 -4.89 14.42 18.45
C LYS A 123 -3.87 13.61 19.22
N SER A 124 -4.29 13.08 20.37
CA SER A 124 -3.48 12.13 21.14
C SER A 124 -3.27 10.81 20.40
N VAL A 125 -2.40 9.93 20.89
CA VAL A 125 -2.26 8.55 20.38
C VAL A 125 -3.60 7.84 20.40
N LEU A 126 -4.31 7.88 21.53
CA LEU A 126 -5.63 7.26 21.66
C LEU A 126 -6.62 7.79 20.62
N ASP A 127 -6.68 9.11 20.45
CA ASP A 127 -7.58 9.74 19.48
C ASP A 127 -7.19 9.45 18.03
N ASN A 128 -5.90 9.32 17.71
CA ASN A 128 -5.43 8.91 16.40
C ASN A 128 -5.85 7.47 16.10
N VAL A 129 -5.62 6.54 17.03
CA VAL A 129 -5.97 5.12 16.84
C VAL A 129 -7.48 4.94 16.76
N ALA A 130 -8.26 5.64 17.59
CA ALA A 130 -9.71 5.60 17.58
C ALA A 130 -10.36 6.31 16.38
N TYR A 131 -9.59 7.05 15.57
CA TYR A 131 -10.17 7.97 14.58
C TYR A 131 -11.09 7.28 13.57
N GLY A 132 -10.67 6.16 13.00
CA GLY A 132 -11.47 5.40 12.05
C GLY A 132 -12.80 4.92 12.62
N LEU A 133 -12.79 4.45 13.86
CA LEU A 133 -13.99 4.01 14.59
C LEU A 133 -14.95 5.20 14.86
N LYS A 134 -14.42 6.35 15.25
CA LYS A 134 -15.21 7.58 15.45
C LYS A 134 -15.90 8.02 14.16
N VAL A 135 -15.19 7.94 13.02
CA VAL A 135 -15.75 8.29 11.70
C VAL A 135 -16.84 7.31 11.24
N ARG A 136 -16.80 6.07 11.73
CA ARG A 136 -17.88 5.10 11.53
C ARG A 136 -19.13 5.34 12.38
N GLY A 137 -19.02 6.17 13.40
CA GLY A 137 -20.11 6.42 14.35
C GLY A 137 -20.16 5.44 15.52
N GLU A 138 -19.07 4.69 15.76
CA GLU A 138 -18.97 3.79 16.92
C GLU A 138 -19.09 4.55 18.24
N THR A 139 -19.58 3.90 19.28
CA THR A 139 -19.73 4.51 20.61
C THR A 139 -18.36 4.89 21.19
N LYS A 140 -18.34 5.87 22.09
CA LYS A 140 -17.10 6.29 22.78
C LYS A 140 -16.42 5.13 23.51
N GLN A 141 -17.21 4.23 24.11
CA GLN A 141 -16.71 3.06 24.82
C GLN A 141 -16.00 2.10 23.87
N VAL A 142 -16.64 1.69 22.77
CA VAL A 142 -16.05 0.80 21.73
C VAL A 142 -14.79 1.42 21.14
N CYS A 143 -14.81 2.72 20.85
CA CYS A 143 -13.64 3.44 20.34
C CYS A 143 -12.46 3.38 21.32
N ALA A 144 -12.70 3.59 22.61
CA ALA A 144 -11.66 3.56 23.63
C ALA A 144 -11.10 2.15 23.84
N GLU A 145 -11.97 1.16 24.01
CA GLU A 145 -11.59 -0.24 24.23
C GLU A 145 -10.74 -0.79 23.07
N ARG A 146 -11.21 -0.63 21.83
CA ARG A 146 -10.45 -1.09 20.64
C ARG A 146 -9.15 -0.34 20.46
N ALA A 147 -9.13 0.97 20.65
CA ALA A 147 -7.92 1.76 20.54
C ALA A 147 -6.88 1.36 21.61
N LEU A 148 -7.27 1.19 22.85
CA LEU A 148 -6.40 0.73 23.93
C LEU A 148 -5.83 -0.66 23.67
N HIS A 149 -6.66 -1.58 23.18
CA HIS A 149 -6.21 -2.91 22.77
C HIS A 149 -5.08 -2.81 21.72
N TRP A 150 -5.28 -2.07 20.63
CA TRP A 150 -4.28 -1.97 19.57
C TRP A 150 -3.04 -1.17 19.97
N ILE A 151 -3.17 -0.14 20.83
CA ILE A 151 -2.04 0.56 21.45
C ILE A 151 -1.19 -0.40 22.26
N GLY A 152 -1.82 -1.27 23.05
CA GLY A 152 -1.10 -2.31 23.80
C GLY A 152 -0.41 -3.31 22.89
N THR A 153 -1.12 -3.80 21.85
CA THR A 153 -0.61 -4.77 20.87
C THR A 153 0.64 -4.27 20.13
N VAL A 154 0.70 -2.98 19.76
CA VAL A 154 1.87 -2.40 19.10
C VAL A 154 2.96 -1.93 20.08
N GLY A 155 2.85 -2.24 21.37
CA GLY A 155 3.86 -1.91 22.39
C GLY A 155 3.91 -0.43 22.78
N LEU A 156 2.78 0.29 22.71
CA LEU A 156 2.67 1.71 23.06
C LEU A 156 1.85 1.96 24.34
N LYS A 157 1.71 0.94 25.22
CA LYS A 157 1.04 1.09 26.52
C LYS A 157 1.73 2.17 27.35
N GLY A 158 0.94 3.12 27.90
CA GLY A 158 1.43 4.27 28.67
C GLY A 158 1.65 5.54 27.82
N TYR A 159 1.47 5.46 26.48
CA TYR A 159 1.60 6.60 25.59
C TYR A 159 0.28 7.12 25.05
N GLU A 160 -0.86 6.66 25.58
CA GLU A 160 -2.22 6.93 25.10
C GLU A 160 -2.51 8.43 24.97
N ASN A 161 -2.03 9.21 25.96
CA ASN A 161 -2.27 10.66 26.07
C ASN A 161 -1.17 11.51 25.42
N LYS A 162 -0.13 10.89 24.83
CA LYS A 162 0.93 11.62 24.13
C LYS A 162 0.46 12.07 22.75
N TYR A 163 1.07 13.14 22.26
CA TYR A 163 0.83 13.70 20.93
C TYR A 163 1.94 13.29 19.95
N PRO A 164 1.69 13.30 18.63
CA PRO A 164 2.67 12.87 17.63
C PRO A 164 4.05 13.54 17.74
N HIS A 165 4.12 14.81 18.11
CA HIS A 165 5.37 15.56 18.29
C HIS A 165 6.21 15.07 19.51
N GLN A 166 5.60 14.32 20.43
CA GLN A 166 6.27 13.76 21.62
C GLN A 166 6.80 12.34 21.40
N LEU A 167 6.65 11.80 20.18
CA LEU A 167 6.96 10.42 19.82
C LEU A 167 8.17 10.33 18.90
N SER A 168 8.97 9.27 19.02
CA SER A 168 9.98 8.92 18.03
C SER A 168 9.35 8.54 16.68
N GLY A 169 10.16 8.45 15.62
CA GLY A 169 9.69 8.00 14.29
C GLY A 169 9.04 6.62 14.34
N GLY A 170 9.70 5.65 15.00
CA GLY A 170 9.18 4.31 15.18
C GLY A 170 7.86 4.26 15.98
N MET A 171 7.75 5.07 17.04
CA MET A 171 6.49 5.15 17.79
C MET A 171 5.36 5.74 16.95
N ARG A 172 5.61 6.78 16.15
CA ARG A 172 4.61 7.34 15.23
C ARG A 172 4.15 6.29 14.21
N GLN A 173 5.06 5.46 13.72
CA GLN A 173 4.74 4.37 12.80
C GLN A 173 3.86 3.32 13.46
N ARG A 174 4.16 2.92 14.70
CA ARG A 174 3.33 2.00 15.50
C ARG A 174 1.92 2.57 15.74
N VAL A 175 1.78 3.87 15.96
CA VAL A 175 0.46 4.53 16.04
C VAL A 175 -0.29 4.44 14.73
N GLY A 176 0.39 4.67 13.59
CA GLY A 176 -0.20 4.52 12.25
C GLY A 176 -0.70 3.10 11.97
N LEU A 177 0.09 2.10 12.35
CA LEU A 177 -0.29 0.68 12.26
C LEU A 177 -1.48 0.36 13.16
N ALA A 178 -1.43 0.76 14.45
CA ALA A 178 -2.53 0.57 15.39
C ALA A 178 -3.85 1.19 14.90
N ARG A 179 -3.79 2.39 14.30
CA ARG A 179 -4.94 3.06 13.70
C ARG A 179 -5.55 2.27 12.54
N ALA A 180 -4.70 1.72 11.67
CA ALA A 180 -5.15 0.91 10.54
C ALA A 180 -5.79 -0.40 11.00
N LEU A 181 -5.20 -1.06 12.01
CA LEU A 181 -5.72 -2.30 12.60
C LEU A 181 -7.01 -2.07 13.39
N ALA A 182 -7.09 -0.99 14.18
CA ALA A 182 -8.29 -0.62 14.94
C ALA A 182 -9.50 -0.38 14.02
N ALA A 183 -9.26 0.10 12.82
CA ALA A 183 -10.30 0.26 11.80
C ALA A 183 -10.91 -1.09 11.35
N ASP A 184 -10.28 -2.22 11.60
CA ASP A 184 -10.77 -3.58 11.30
C ASP A 184 -11.35 -3.74 9.89
N THR A 185 -10.60 -3.25 8.90
CA THR A 185 -10.93 -3.38 7.48
C THR A 185 -10.36 -4.69 6.91
N ASP A 186 -10.93 -5.15 5.78
CA ASP A 186 -10.47 -6.37 5.11
C ASP A 186 -9.11 -6.17 4.42
N ILE A 187 -8.84 -4.94 3.96
CA ILE A 187 -7.65 -4.59 3.18
C ILE A 187 -6.86 -3.52 3.93
N ILE A 188 -5.55 -3.73 4.05
CA ILE A 188 -4.61 -2.76 4.63
C ILE A 188 -3.58 -2.38 3.57
N LEU A 189 -3.53 -1.11 3.20
CA LEU A 189 -2.51 -0.57 2.32
C LEU A 189 -1.35 -0.03 3.16
N MET A 190 -0.11 -0.35 2.80
CA MET A 190 1.10 0.12 3.49
C MET A 190 2.05 0.74 2.48
N ASP A 191 2.11 2.08 2.43
CA ASP A 191 2.96 2.84 1.50
C ASP A 191 4.29 3.16 2.17
N GLU A 192 5.33 2.34 1.90
CA GLU A 192 6.69 2.42 2.48
C GLU A 192 6.67 2.56 4.01
N ALA A 193 5.80 1.79 4.65
CA ALA A 193 5.45 1.95 6.06
C ALA A 193 6.64 1.83 7.02
N PHE A 194 7.70 1.14 6.65
CA PHE A 194 8.86 0.90 7.53
C PHE A 194 10.15 1.56 7.04
N SER A 195 10.12 2.31 5.94
CA SER A 195 11.32 2.90 5.31
C SER A 195 12.05 3.92 6.21
N ALA A 196 11.32 4.64 7.06
CA ALA A 196 11.87 5.67 7.95
C ALA A 196 12.35 5.11 9.31
N LEU A 197 12.32 3.79 9.52
CA LEU A 197 12.73 3.14 10.75
C LEU A 197 14.19 2.70 10.68
N ASP A 198 14.88 2.72 11.83
CA ASP A 198 16.17 2.06 11.96
C ASP A 198 16.04 0.53 11.77
N PRO A 199 17.13 -0.17 11.40
CA PRO A 199 17.08 -1.58 11.03
C PRO A 199 16.47 -2.49 12.11
N LEU A 200 16.76 -2.22 13.40
CA LEU A 200 16.28 -3.05 14.51
C LEU A 200 14.77 -2.92 14.68
N ILE A 201 14.28 -1.68 14.77
CA ILE A 201 12.83 -1.40 14.90
C ILE A 201 12.06 -1.87 13.66
N ARG A 202 12.66 -1.75 12.48
CA ARG A 202 12.08 -2.27 11.23
C ARG A 202 11.87 -3.78 11.32
N ALA A 203 12.89 -4.53 11.75
CA ALA A 203 12.81 -5.99 11.91
C ALA A 203 11.72 -6.38 12.92
N GLU A 204 11.64 -5.70 14.08
CA GLU A 204 10.57 -5.92 15.06
C GLU A 204 9.18 -5.67 14.49
N MET A 205 9.00 -4.59 13.71
CA MET A 205 7.71 -4.26 13.09
C MET A 205 7.30 -5.27 12.02
N GLN A 206 8.25 -5.82 11.25
CA GLN A 206 8.00 -6.89 10.30
C GLN A 206 7.56 -8.17 10.99
N ASP A 207 8.24 -8.57 12.07
CA ASP A 207 7.87 -9.74 12.86
C ASP A 207 6.48 -9.59 13.47
N GLN A 208 6.20 -8.41 14.03
CA GLN A 208 4.88 -8.10 14.59
C GLN A 208 3.78 -8.16 13.51
N LEU A 209 4.05 -7.65 12.29
CA LEU A 209 3.10 -7.73 11.18
C LEU A 209 2.82 -9.19 10.79
N LEU A 210 3.85 -10.03 10.70
CA LEU A 210 3.72 -11.45 10.37
C LEU A 210 2.93 -12.21 11.44
N GLU A 211 3.19 -11.96 12.72
CA GLU A 211 2.42 -12.58 13.82
C GLU A 211 0.94 -12.15 13.79
N LEU A 212 0.68 -10.87 13.58
CA LEU A 212 -0.69 -10.37 13.45
C LEU A 212 -1.41 -10.97 12.24
N GLN A 213 -0.70 -11.16 11.11
CA GLN A 213 -1.28 -11.73 9.90
C GLN A 213 -1.73 -13.18 10.09
N LYS A 214 -1.03 -13.98 10.92
CA LYS A 214 -1.41 -15.37 11.23
C LYS A 214 -2.79 -15.48 11.89
N THR A 215 -3.19 -14.45 12.62
CA THR A 215 -4.49 -14.40 13.35
C THR A 215 -5.56 -13.62 12.61
N LEU A 216 -5.18 -12.53 11.97
CA LEU A 216 -6.12 -11.59 11.38
C LEU A 216 -6.53 -11.94 9.95
N HIS A 217 -5.66 -12.65 9.23
CA HIS A 217 -5.86 -13.06 7.82
C HIS A 217 -6.30 -11.91 6.90
N LYS A 218 -5.78 -10.69 7.15
CA LYS A 218 -6.10 -9.51 6.33
C LYS A 218 -5.39 -9.57 4.98
N THR A 219 -5.98 -8.98 3.96
CA THR A 219 -5.26 -8.74 2.69
C THR A 219 -4.40 -7.49 2.86
N ILE A 220 -3.09 -7.63 2.72
CA ILE A 220 -2.14 -6.54 2.92
C ILE A 220 -1.44 -6.22 1.59
N VAL A 221 -1.51 -4.97 1.16
CA VAL A 221 -0.72 -4.47 0.02
C VAL A 221 0.41 -3.62 0.56
N PHE A 222 1.62 -4.12 0.42
CA PHE A 222 2.82 -3.54 1.03
C PHE A 222 3.75 -2.97 -0.05
N ILE A 223 4.07 -1.69 0.02
CA ILE A 223 5.07 -1.06 -0.86
C ILE A 223 6.42 -1.01 -0.16
N THR A 224 7.43 -1.46 -0.87
CA THR A 224 8.83 -1.27 -0.48
C THR A 224 9.73 -1.11 -1.71
N HIS A 225 10.94 -0.58 -1.50
CA HIS A 225 12.04 -0.62 -2.46
C HIS A 225 13.16 -1.60 -2.02
N ASP A 226 13.00 -2.25 -0.88
CA ASP A 226 13.93 -3.17 -0.25
C ASP A 226 13.50 -4.63 -0.56
N LEU A 227 14.39 -5.38 -1.27
CA LEU A 227 14.11 -6.76 -1.65
C LEU A 227 14.11 -7.70 -0.44
N ASP A 228 14.96 -7.45 0.57
CA ASP A 228 15.01 -8.29 1.77
C ASP A 228 13.71 -8.19 2.55
N GLU A 229 13.16 -6.98 2.66
CA GLU A 229 11.86 -6.75 3.25
C GLU A 229 10.76 -7.47 2.45
N ALA A 230 10.75 -7.33 1.12
CA ALA A 230 9.77 -7.98 0.25
C ALA A 230 9.79 -9.51 0.37
N VAL A 231 10.98 -10.09 0.39
CA VAL A 231 11.19 -11.55 0.51
C VAL A 231 10.80 -12.06 1.89
N ARG A 232 11.04 -11.27 2.95
CA ARG A 232 10.74 -11.66 4.33
C ARG A 232 9.24 -11.71 4.60
N ILE A 233 8.49 -10.71 4.12
CA ILE A 233 7.08 -10.56 4.51
C ILE A 233 6.09 -11.00 3.43
N GLY A 234 6.47 -10.97 2.14
CA GLY A 234 5.57 -11.14 1.02
C GLY A 234 5.22 -12.60 0.73
N ASN A 235 3.95 -12.89 0.48
CA ASN A 235 3.53 -14.14 -0.14
C ASN A 235 3.80 -14.10 -1.66
N ARG A 236 3.52 -12.96 -2.29
CA ARG A 236 3.83 -12.66 -3.69
C ARG A 236 4.39 -11.25 -3.82
N ILE A 237 5.25 -11.06 -4.82
CA ILE A 237 5.94 -9.80 -5.09
C ILE A 237 5.67 -9.40 -6.53
N ALA A 238 5.22 -8.16 -6.74
CA ALA A 238 5.10 -7.51 -8.04
C ALA A 238 6.23 -6.49 -8.21
N ILE A 239 6.98 -6.58 -9.27
CA ILE A 239 8.06 -5.63 -9.59
C ILE A 239 7.61 -4.68 -10.69
N LEU A 240 7.64 -3.38 -10.38
CA LEU A 240 7.24 -2.31 -11.28
C LEU A 240 8.45 -1.54 -11.80
N LYS A 241 8.40 -1.22 -13.10
CA LYS A 241 9.33 -0.31 -13.77
C LYS A 241 8.54 0.60 -14.70
N ASP A 242 8.78 1.90 -14.65
CA ASP A 242 8.16 2.89 -15.54
C ASP A 242 6.62 2.82 -15.63
N GLY A 243 5.97 2.52 -14.52
CA GLY A 243 4.51 2.37 -14.43
C GLY A 243 3.98 1.06 -14.98
N LYS A 244 4.84 0.15 -15.46
CA LYS A 244 4.49 -1.18 -15.97
C LYS A 244 4.80 -2.26 -14.95
N LEU A 245 4.03 -3.32 -14.99
CA LEU A 245 4.33 -4.56 -14.28
C LEU A 245 5.37 -5.34 -15.08
N ILE A 246 6.49 -5.70 -14.46
CA ILE A 246 7.57 -6.48 -15.08
C ILE A 246 7.44 -7.94 -14.70
N GLN A 247 7.27 -8.25 -13.41
CA GLN A 247 7.14 -9.61 -12.93
C GLN A 247 6.22 -9.66 -11.72
N VAL A 248 5.45 -10.74 -11.59
CA VAL A 248 4.77 -11.16 -10.36
C VAL A 248 5.16 -12.60 -10.08
N GLY A 249 5.52 -12.89 -8.84
CA GLY A 249 5.84 -14.25 -8.42
C GLY A 249 5.97 -14.36 -6.91
N THR A 250 6.17 -15.57 -6.43
CA THR A 250 6.59 -15.85 -5.06
C THR A 250 8.01 -15.31 -4.82
N PRO A 251 8.44 -15.08 -3.58
CA PRO A 251 9.83 -14.71 -3.27
C PRO A 251 10.85 -15.63 -3.93
N ARG A 252 10.58 -16.95 -3.97
CA ARG A 252 11.44 -17.94 -4.60
C ARG A 252 11.57 -17.72 -6.12
N GLU A 253 10.45 -17.46 -6.81
CA GLU A 253 10.45 -17.21 -8.25
C GLU A 253 11.20 -15.93 -8.59
N ILE A 254 11.00 -14.85 -7.81
CA ILE A 254 11.73 -13.58 -8.00
C ILE A 254 13.25 -13.77 -7.84
N LEU A 255 13.68 -14.56 -6.84
CA LEU A 255 15.10 -14.76 -6.55
C LEU A 255 15.79 -15.71 -7.55
N HIS A 256 15.10 -16.72 -8.06
CA HIS A 256 15.73 -17.78 -8.86
C HIS A 256 15.37 -17.75 -10.35
N SER A 257 14.37 -16.95 -10.73
CA SER A 257 13.89 -16.86 -12.10
C SER A 257 13.50 -15.43 -12.45
N PRO A 258 14.47 -14.47 -12.39
CA PRO A 258 14.19 -13.07 -12.74
C PRO A 258 13.75 -12.97 -14.22
N ALA A 259 12.69 -12.21 -14.47
CA ALA A 259 12.10 -12.10 -15.81
C ALA A 259 12.97 -11.31 -16.80
N ASP A 260 13.76 -10.37 -16.29
CA ASP A 260 14.68 -9.56 -17.09
C ASP A 260 15.88 -9.07 -16.27
N GLU A 261 16.83 -8.41 -16.95
CA GLU A 261 18.02 -7.82 -16.30
C GLU A 261 17.68 -6.79 -15.21
N TYR A 262 16.54 -6.10 -15.32
CA TYR A 262 16.12 -5.13 -14.31
C TYR A 262 15.76 -5.83 -12.99
N VAL A 263 15.04 -6.93 -13.06
CA VAL A 263 14.73 -7.75 -11.88
C VAL A 263 15.99 -8.38 -11.31
N ASP A 264 16.85 -8.93 -12.18
CA ASP A 264 18.11 -9.55 -11.78
C ASP A 264 19.02 -8.58 -11.01
N ARG A 265 19.07 -7.30 -11.39
CA ARG A 265 19.83 -6.27 -10.64
C ARG A 265 19.34 -6.08 -9.20
N PHE A 266 18.05 -6.26 -8.89
CA PHE A 266 17.56 -6.28 -7.51
C PHE A 266 18.11 -7.48 -6.74
N VAL A 267 18.11 -8.65 -7.39
CA VAL A 267 18.58 -9.92 -6.80
C VAL A 267 20.09 -9.86 -6.53
N GLN A 268 20.88 -9.40 -7.51
CA GLN A 268 22.35 -9.29 -7.39
C GLN A 268 22.79 -8.30 -6.31
N ARG A 269 22.10 -7.17 -6.14
CA ARG A 269 22.39 -6.21 -5.06
C ARG A 269 22.22 -6.82 -3.68
N ARG A 270 21.27 -7.73 -3.50
CA ARG A 270 21.11 -8.50 -2.27
C ARG A 270 22.29 -9.43 -2.02
N ALA A 271 22.73 -10.17 -3.04
CA ALA A 271 23.84 -11.11 -2.93
C ALA A 271 25.19 -10.44 -2.61
N ALA A 272 25.33 -9.14 -2.93
CA ALA A 272 26.55 -8.37 -2.66
C ALA A 272 26.61 -7.80 -1.21
N VAL A 273 25.54 -7.89 -0.43
CA VAL A 273 25.42 -7.36 0.95
C VAL A 273 25.48 -8.47 2.00
N VAL A 274 25.36 -9.73 1.59
CA VAL A 274 25.49 -10.95 2.41
C VAL A 274 26.90 -11.52 2.25
#